data_a23f61c04ef675501542877cd8cda285
#
_entry.id   a23f61c04ef675501542877cd8cda285
#
_cell.length_a   1.000
_cell.length_b   1.000
_cell.length_c   1.000
_cell.angle_alpha   90.00
_cell.angle_beta   90.00
_cell.angle_gamma   90.00
#
_symmetry.space_group_name_H-M   'P 1'
#
loop_
_entity.id
_entity.type
_entity.pdbx_description
1 polymer ?
#
loop_
_entity_poly.entity_id
_entity_poly.type
_entity_poly.pdbx_seq_one_letter_code
_entity_poly.pdbx_strand_id
1 'polypeptide(L)'
;IRAYERGDDDIRKAVDDAALEEIPKLERHINLLSTLGFVLPLIGFLGTVLGMMKVFQVAQTNEAFSATDIAGAVNMALISTAAALAVAIPCYLAYNYLIARVNLITLDMEKASLEMLGFIERRRREGGAAEAKHE
;
A
#
# COMPACT_ATOMS: atom_id res chain seq x y z
N ILE A 1 26.82 -13.39 -33.05
CA ILE A 1 27.02 -13.01 -31.64
C ILE A 1 26.09 -11.85 -31.27
N ARG A 2 26.06 -10.72 -32.01
CA ARG A 2 25.20 -9.53 -31.70
C ARG A 2 23.68 -9.74 -31.78
N ALA A 3 23.19 -10.72 -32.53
CA ALA A 3 21.76 -10.99 -32.69
C ALA A 3 21.16 -11.76 -31.47
N TYR A 4 22.00 -12.52 -30.79
CA TYR A 4 21.58 -13.31 -29.59
C TYR A 4 21.55 -12.49 -28.30
N GLU A 5 22.44 -11.49 -28.17
CA GLU A 5 22.40 -10.56 -27.03
C GLU A 5 21.14 -9.69 -27.03
N ARG A 6 20.57 -9.40 -28.21
CA ARG A 6 19.30 -8.70 -28.34
C ARG A 6 18.11 -9.51 -27.81
N GLY A 7 18.12 -10.83 -27.97
CA GLY A 7 17.03 -11.68 -27.48
C GLY A 7 16.93 -11.72 -25.96
N ASP A 8 18.04 -11.74 -25.24
CA ASP A 8 18.08 -11.76 -23.78
C ASP A 8 17.65 -10.40 -23.19
N ASP A 9 18.07 -9.29 -23.80
CA ASP A 9 17.65 -7.95 -23.41
C ASP A 9 16.16 -7.70 -23.71
N ASP A 10 15.64 -8.25 -24.81
CA ASP A 10 14.23 -8.14 -25.18
C ASP A 10 13.32 -8.92 -24.22
N ILE A 11 13.75 -10.10 -23.75
CA ILE A 11 13.00 -10.89 -22.74
C ILE A 11 12.99 -10.17 -21.38
N ARG A 12 14.13 -9.66 -20.94
CA ARG A 12 14.21 -8.85 -19.72
C ARG A 12 13.28 -7.66 -19.77
N LYS A 13 13.35 -6.89 -20.83
CA LYS A 13 12.48 -5.73 -21.03
C LYS A 13 11.01 -6.11 -21.03
N ALA A 14 10.63 -7.21 -21.70
CA ALA A 14 9.24 -7.66 -21.73
C ALA A 14 8.72 -8.06 -20.33
N VAL A 15 9.55 -8.69 -19.48
CA VAL A 15 9.19 -9.04 -18.10
C VAL A 15 9.12 -7.79 -17.22
N ASP A 16 10.09 -6.87 -17.36
CA ASP A 16 10.11 -5.60 -16.62
C ASP A 16 8.93 -4.71 -17.02
N ASP A 17 8.62 -4.63 -18.30
CA ASP A 17 7.47 -3.85 -18.81
C ASP A 17 6.14 -4.43 -18.32
N ALA A 18 5.98 -5.76 -18.30
CA ALA A 18 4.80 -6.42 -17.74
C ALA A 18 4.66 -6.17 -16.24
N ALA A 19 5.76 -6.23 -15.48
CA ALA A 19 5.78 -5.94 -14.05
C ALA A 19 5.42 -4.47 -13.78
N LEU A 20 6.01 -3.54 -14.55
CA LEU A 20 5.73 -2.09 -14.45
C LEU A 20 4.27 -1.74 -14.79
N GLU A 21 3.58 -2.53 -15.58
CA GLU A 21 2.18 -2.32 -15.92
C GLU A 21 1.22 -2.90 -14.86
N GLU A 22 1.49 -4.08 -14.33
CA GLU A 22 0.59 -4.80 -13.42
C GLU A 22 0.73 -4.38 -11.94
N ILE A 23 1.96 -4.13 -11.46
CA ILE A 23 2.22 -3.74 -10.07
C ILE A 23 1.47 -2.45 -9.69
N PRO A 24 1.50 -1.35 -10.47
CA PRO A 24 0.78 -0.12 -10.12
C PRO A 24 -0.74 -0.28 -10.04
N LYS A 25 -1.32 -1.20 -10.82
CA LYS A 25 -2.75 -1.50 -10.78
C LYS A 25 -3.15 -2.13 -9.45
N LEU A 26 -2.33 -3.04 -8.93
CA LEU A 26 -2.51 -3.67 -7.61
C LEU A 26 -2.31 -2.67 -6.48
N GLU A 27 -1.27 -1.85 -6.54
CA GLU A 27 -0.94 -0.87 -5.51
C GLU A 27 -1.98 0.25 -5.40
N ARG A 28 -2.64 0.62 -6.47
CA ARG A 28 -3.63 1.71 -6.49
C ARG A 28 -4.75 1.51 -5.47
N HIS A 29 -5.27 0.31 -5.35
CA HIS A 29 -6.36 0.00 -4.40
C HIS A 29 -5.83 -0.14 -2.97
N ILE A 30 -4.61 -0.61 -2.81
CA ILE A 30 -3.94 -0.72 -1.51
C ILE A 30 -3.64 0.67 -0.94
N ASN A 31 -3.23 1.62 -1.78
CA ASN A 31 -2.97 3.00 -1.38
C ASN A 31 -4.23 3.73 -0.86
N LEU A 32 -5.42 3.38 -1.34
CA LEU A 32 -6.68 3.89 -0.76
C LEU A 32 -6.85 3.44 0.70
N LEU A 33 -6.53 2.19 1.01
CA LEU A 33 -6.58 1.68 2.38
C LEU A 33 -5.62 2.42 3.32
N SER A 34 -4.40 2.70 2.84
CA SER A 34 -3.42 3.51 3.55
C SER A 34 -3.96 4.91 3.84
N THR A 35 -4.53 5.55 2.82
CA THR A 35 -5.11 6.89 2.96
C THR A 35 -6.24 6.91 3.98
N LEU A 36 -7.15 5.93 3.94
CA LEU A 36 -8.22 5.81 4.93
C LEU A 36 -7.68 5.58 6.34
N GLY A 37 -6.70 4.68 6.50
CA GLY A 37 -6.05 4.41 7.78
C GLY A 37 -5.42 5.65 8.43
N PHE A 38 -4.93 6.59 7.61
CA PHE A 38 -4.32 7.83 8.07
C PHE A 38 -5.34 8.97 8.25
N VAL A 39 -6.27 9.14 7.32
CA VAL A 39 -7.21 10.28 7.32
C VAL A 39 -8.32 10.10 8.36
N LEU A 40 -8.81 8.87 8.57
CA LEU A 40 -9.89 8.63 9.53
C LEU A 40 -9.58 9.09 10.97
N PRO A 41 -8.39 8.83 11.55
CA PRO A 41 -8.04 9.37 12.85
C PRO A 41 -8.04 10.90 12.90
N LEU A 42 -7.62 11.56 11.81
CA LEU A 42 -7.65 13.03 11.72
C LEU A 42 -9.09 13.57 11.69
N ILE A 43 -10.01 12.87 11.02
CA ILE A 43 -11.45 13.19 11.07
C ILE A 43 -12.00 13.00 12.48
N GLY A 44 -11.60 11.94 13.17
CA GLY A 44 -11.95 11.74 14.57
C GLY A 44 -11.45 12.86 15.48
N PHE A 45 -10.20 13.29 15.29
CA PHE A 45 -9.65 14.43 16.03
C PHE A 45 -10.38 15.73 15.71
N LEU A 46 -10.73 15.96 14.45
CA LEU A 46 -11.58 17.11 14.07
C LEU A 46 -12.93 17.07 14.81
N GLY A 47 -13.51 15.90 14.97
CA GLY A 47 -14.75 15.72 15.76
C GLY A 47 -14.62 16.18 17.21
N THR A 48 -13.48 15.90 17.86
CA THR A 48 -13.22 16.40 19.25
C THR A 48 -13.07 17.91 19.30
N VAL A 49 -12.38 18.51 18.34
CA VAL A 49 -12.23 19.97 18.25
C VAL A 49 -13.59 20.65 18.07
N LEU A 50 -14.42 20.17 17.17
CA LEU A 50 -15.76 20.70 16.94
C LEU A 50 -16.68 20.50 18.16
N GLY A 51 -16.57 19.36 18.84
CA GLY A 51 -17.29 19.09 20.08
C GLY A 51 -16.94 20.10 21.18
N MET A 52 -15.65 20.35 21.38
CA MET A 52 -15.16 21.33 22.36
C MET A 52 -15.55 22.76 22.01
N MET A 53 -15.50 23.15 20.71
CA MET A 53 -15.99 24.44 20.26
C MET A 53 -17.46 24.66 20.62
N LYS A 54 -18.29 23.63 20.44
CA LYS A 54 -19.71 23.69 20.82
C LYS A 54 -19.91 23.88 22.34
N VAL A 55 -19.09 23.24 23.16
CA VAL A 55 -19.09 23.46 24.62
C VAL A 55 -18.86 24.93 24.95
N PHE A 56 -17.82 25.55 24.39
CA PHE A 56 -17.49 26.94 24.63
C PHE A 56 -18.55 27.92 24.12
N GLN A 57 -19.19 27.64 22.99
CA GLN A 57 -20.29 28.46 22.47
C GLN A 57 -21.48 28.48 23.42
N VAL A 58 -21.88 27.30 23.90
CA VAL A 58 -23.02 27.18 24.85
C VAL A 58 -22.69 27.85 26.19
N ALA A 59 -21.43 27.71 26.65
CA ALA A 59 -20.98 28.34 27.87
C ALA A 59 -21.02 29.89 27.85
N GLN A 60 -20.82 30.49 26.64
CA GLN A 60 -20.87 31.93 26.47
C GLN A 60 -22.28 32.50 26.40
N THR A 61 -23.27 31.67 26.00
CA THR A 61 -24.64 32.14 25.74
C THR A 61 -25.61 31.86 26.91
N ASN A 62 -25.26 30.95 27.80
CA ASN A 62 -26.11 30.55 28.94
C ASN A 62 -25.44 30.80 30.29
N GLU A 63 -26.03 31.72 31.10
CA GLU A 63 -25.59 31.92 32.48
C GLU A 63 -25.85 30.73 33.43
N ALA A 64 -26.77 29.83 33.04
CA ALA A 64 -27.12 28.60 33.75
C ALA A 64 -26.48 27.33 33.18
N PHE A 65 -25.26 27.47 32.63
CA PHE A 65 -24.53 26.37 32.01
C PHE A 65 -24.17 25.29 33.07
N SER A 66 -24.61 24.06 32.84
CA SER A 66 -24.46 22.99 33.79
C SER A 66 -23.26 22.05 33.44
N ALA A 67 -22.69 21.43 34.46
CA ALA A 67 -21.65 20.41 34.23
C ALA A 67 -22.14 19.23 33.35
N THR A 68 -23.43 18.97 33.32
CA THR A 68 -24.09 17.94 32.54
C THR A 68 -24.05 18.26 31.05
N ASP A 69 -24.17 19.53 30.65
CA ASP A 69 -24.12 19.97 29.29
C ASP A 69 -22.71 19.83 28.72
N ILE A 70 -21.69 20.15 29.53
CA ILE A 70 -20.28 19.91 29.19
C ILE A 70 -20.04 18.42 29.00
N ALA A 71 -20.45 17.60 29.94
CA ALA A 71 -20.23 16.16 29.90
C ALA A 71 -20.85 15.51 28.63
N GLY A 72 -22.06 15.96 28.25
CA GLY A 72 -22.74 15.49 27.06
C GLY A 72 -21.98 15.82 25.77
N ALA A 73 -21.52 17.05 25.62
CA ALA A 73 -20.79 17.47 24.43
C ALA A 73 -19.40 16.84 24.32
N VAL A 74 -18.69 16.69 25.46
CA VAL A 74 -17.40 15.96 25.51
C VAL A 74 -17.59 14.49 25.16
N ASN A 75 -18.62 13.84 25.70
CA ASN A 75 -18.93 12.44 25.39
C ASN A 75 -19.16 12.25 23.90
N MET A 76 -19.93 13.13 23.25
CA MET A 76 -20.17 13.07 21.80
C MET A 76 -18.88 13.21 20.98
N ALA A 77 -17.99 14.11 21.42
CA ALA A 77 -16.68 14.29 20.79
C ALA A 77 -15.82 13.02 20.90
N LEU A 78 -15.78 12.39 22.07
CA LEU A 78 -15.02 11.17 22.30
C LEU A 78 -15.58 9.98 21.49
N ILE A 79 -16.90 9.86 21.37
CA ILE A 79 -17.54 8.83 20.54
C ILE A 79 -17.12 8.98 19.07
N SER A 80 -17.05 10.20 18.54
CA SER A 80 -16.62 10.46 17.17
C SER A 80 -15.20 9.97 16.93
N THR A 81 -14.28 10.19 17.86
CA THR A 81 -12.90 9.72 17.76
C THR A 81 -12.81 8.20 17.90
N ALA A 82 -13.56 7.61 18.83
CA ALA A 82 -13.60 6.15 19.00
C ALA A 82 -14.11 5.46 17.74
N ALA A 83 -15.17 5.98 17.11
CA ALA A 83 -15.72 5.46 15.87
C ALA A 83 -14.71 5.56 14.70
N ALA A 84 -14.03 6.70 14.58
CA ALA A 84 -13.00 6.89 13.55
C ALA A 84 -11.83 5.91 13.72
N LEU A 85 -11.35 5.69 14.94
CA LEU A 85 -10.28 4.74 15.23
C LEU A 85 -10.72 3.28 15.01
N ALA A 86 -11.97 2.95 15.34
CA ALA A 86 -12.50 1.60 15.11
C ALA A 86 -12.50 1.20 13.63
N VAL A 87 -12.60 2.16 12.72
CA VAL A 87 -12.49 1.92 11.27
C VAL A 87 -11.04 2.04 10.78
N ALA A 88 -10.27 2.99 11.30
CA ALA A 88 -8.91 3.23 10.86
C ALA A 88 -7.96 2.05 11.15
N ILE A 89 -8.10 1.43 12.33
CA ILE A 89 -7.23 0.33 12.76
C ILE A 89 -7.29 -0.86 11.80
N PRO A 90 -8.48 -1.45 11.49
CA PRO A 90 -8.55 -2.56 10.54
C PRO A 90 -8.10 -2.17 9.12
N CYS A 91 -8.36 -0.95 8.66
CA CYS A 91 -7.87 -0.47 7.36
C CYS A 91 -6.33 -0.46 7.31
N TYR A 92 -5.70 0.02 8.38
CA TYR A 92 -4.23 0.06 8.47
C TYR A 92 -3.61 -1.33 8.55
N LEU A 93 -4.22 -2.25 9.31
CA LEU A 93 -3.76 -3.64 9.39
C LEU A 93 -3.89 -4.35 8.04
N ALA A 94 -5.02 -4.16 7.35
CA ALA A 94 -5.25 -4.71 6.01
C ALA A 94 -4.23 -4.16 4.99
N TYR A 95 -3.95 -2.86 5.03
CA TYR A 95 -2.92 -2.23 4.21
C TYR A 95 -1.56 -2.89 4.40
N ASN A 96 -1.09 -3.01 5.65
CA ASN A 96 0.22 -3.60 5.94
C ASN A 96 0.31 -5.06 5.49
N TYR A 97 -0.76 -5.83 5.65
CA TYR A 97 -0.81 -7.22 5.18
C TYR A 97 -0.74 -7.30 3.65
N LEU A 98 -1.51 -6.47 2.94
CA LEU A 98 -1.57 -6.49 1.48
C LEU A 98 -0.25 -6.01 0.85
N ILE A 99 0.35 -4.95 1.37
CA ILE A 99 1.63 -4.44 0.84
C ILE A 99 2.76 -5.47 1.04
N ALA A 100 2.77 -6.17 2.18
CA ALA A 100 3.72 -7.25 2.41
C ALA A 100 3.56 -8.40 1.39
N ARG A 101 2.32 -8.73 1.01
CA ARG A 101 2.04 -9.72 -0.03
C ARG A 101 2.47 -9.28 -1.42
N VAL A 102 2.22 -8.03 -1.78
CA VAL A 102 2.67 -7.48 -3.07
C VAL A 102 4.20 -7.52 -3.16
N ASN A 103 4.90 -7.10 -2.11
CA ASN A 103 6.36 -7.15 -2.08
C ASN A 103 6.92 -8.57 -2.23
N LEU A 104 6.28 -9.59 -1.64
CA LEU A 104 6.68 -10.99 -1.82
C LEU A 104 6.50 -11.44 -3.27
N ILE A 105 5.38 -11.11 -3.89
CA ILE A 105 5.11 -11.46 -5.30
C ILE A 105 6.16 -10.80 -6.21
N THR A 106 6.48 -9.52 -5.97
CA THR A 106 7.49 -8.80 -6.74
C THR A 106 8.86 -9.47 -6.63
N LEU A 107 9.27 -9.87 -5.42
CA LEU A 107 10.52 -10.60 -5.20
C LEU A 107 10.54 -11.98 -5.88
N ASP A 108 9.42 -12.69 -5.88
CA ASP A 108 9.32 -13.99 -6.54
C ASP A 108 9.37 -13.85 -8.08
N MET A 109 8.78 -12.78 -8.63
CA MET A 109 8.89 -12.46 -10.07
C MET A 109 10.34 -12.13 -10.45
N GLU A 110 11.05 -11.35 -9.63
CA GLU A 110 12.46 -11.01 -9.87
C GLU A 110 13.34 -12.27 -9.85
N LYS A 111 13.14 -13.16 -8.87
CA LYS A 111 13.87 -14.44 -8.80
C LYS A 111 13.58 -15.32 -10.00
N ALA A 112 12.32 -15.47 -10.39
CA ALA A 112 11.94 -16.26 -11.56
C ALA A 112 12.57 -15.71 -12.85
N SER A 113 12.64 -14.39 -13.00
CA SER A 113 13.32 -13.74 -14.12
C SER A 113 14.81 -14.08 -14.16
N LEU A 114 15.50 -14.02 -13.02
CA LEU A 114 16.93 -14.36 -12.90
C LEU A 114 17.19 -15.85 -13.17
N GLU A 115 16.34 -16.75 -12.69
CA GLU A 115 16.45 -18.20 -12.95
C GLU A 115 16.27 -18.51 -14.44
N MET A 116 15.30 -17.86 -15.09
CA MET A 116 15.05 -18.02 -16.53
C MET A 116 16.28 -17.60 -17.36
N LEU A 117 16.89 -16.47 -17.00
CA LEU A 117 18.12 -16.01 -17.65
C LEU A 117 19.27 -16.99 -17.46
N GLY A 118 19.46 -17.51 -16.24
CA GLY A 118 20.48 -18.54 -15.96
C GLY A 118 20.26 -19.82 -16.75
N PHE A 119 19.00 -20.19 -17.01
CA PHE A 119 18.67 -21.36 -17.83
C PHE A 119 18.97 -21.14 -19.32
N ILE A 120 18.69 -19.96 -19.83
CA ILE A 120 18.98 -19.58 -21.21
C ILE A 120 20.51 -19.55 -21.44
N GLU A 121 21.28 -18.96 -20.52
CA GLU A 121 22.74 -18.94 -20.60
C GLU A 121 23.37 -20.34 -20.58
N ARG A 122 22.86 -21.25 -19.74
CA ARG A 122 23.31 -22.66 -19.70
C ARG A 122 23.05 -23.38 -21.03
N ARG A 123 21.85 -23.27 -21.57
CA ARG A 123 21.49 -23.82 -22.89
C ARG A 123 22.37 -23.29 -23.99
N ARG A 124 22.69 -22.01 -23.93
CA ARG A 124 23.59 -21.34 -24.89
C ARG A 124 25.00 -21.92 -24.86
N ARG A 125 25.56 -22.14 -23.67
CA ARG A 125 26.88 -22.77 -23.50
C ARG A 125 26.93 -24.21 -24.00
N GLU A 126 25.89 -24.96 -23.76
CA GLU A 126 25.76 -26.36 -24.21
C GLU A 126 25.61 -26.45 -25.75
N GLY A 127 24.81 -25.56 -26.35
CA GLY A 127 24.65 -25.47 -27.82
C GLY A 127 25.91 -25.09 -28.55
N GLY A 128 26.64 -24.06 -28.04
CA GLY A 128 27.91 -23.64 -28.62
C GLY A 128 29.03 -24.66 -28.48
N ALA A 129 29.02 -25.47 -27.40
CA ALA A 129 29.98 -26.55 -27.22
C ALA A 129 29.69 -27.78 -28.13
N ALA A 130 28.44 -27.95 -28.57
CA ALA A 130 28.06 -29.00 -29.49
C ALA A 130 28.46 -28.65 -30.95
N GLU A 131 28.32 -27.37 -31.37
CA GLU A 131 28.77 -26.91 -32.71
C GLU A 131 30.28 -26.96 -32.85
N ALA A 132 31.05 -26.58 -31.80
CA ALA A 132 32.52 -26.63 -31.81
C ALA A 132 33.11 -28.06 -31.88
N LYS A 133 32.32 -29.09 -31.64
CA LYS A 133 32.75 -30.50 -31.74
C LYS A 133 32.51 -31.13 -33.15
N HIS A 134 31.79 -30.43 -34.01
CA HIS A 134 31.46 -30.90 -35.35
C HIS A 134 32.28 -30.21 -36.47
N GLU A 135 33.14 -29.22 -36.12
CA GLU A 135 34.21 -28.69 -36.96
C GLU A 135 35.56 -29.37 -36.64
#